data_41c9d1a9df12ef1ba580b4727bd25523
#
_entry.id   41c9d1a9df12ef1ba580b4727bd25523
#
_cell.length_a   1.000
_cell.length_b   1.000
_cell.length_c   1.000
_cell.angle_alpha   90.00
_cell.angle_beta   90.00
_cell.angle_gamma   90.00
#
_symmetry.space_group_name_H-M   'P 1'
#
loop_
_entity.id
_entity.type
_entity.pdbx_description
1 polymer ?
#
loop_
_entity_poly.entity_id
_entity_poly.type
_entity_poly.pdbx_seq_one_letter_code
_entity_poly.pdbx_strand_id
1 'polypeptide(L)'
;MQLYVIDWSFQNAEDQLFATNEFCTIIKEDKINQHVDGFELNFIAHMPQNGSGLIICKAQSSIILFNILNRWRESFSISFNIKPAFTSEELLALKST
;
A
#
# COMPACT_ATOMS: atom_id res chain seq x y z
N MET A 1 -1.96 8.06 -13.61
CA MET A 1 -1.21 7.77 -12.38
C MET A 1 -0.42 6.49 -12.54
N GLN A 2 0.73 6.43 -11.93
CA GLN A 2 1.59 5.24 -11.96
C GLN A 2 1.01 4.14 -11.06
N LEU A 3 0.99 2.92 -11.56
CA LEU A 3 0.62 1.72 -10.80
C LEU A 3 1.80 1.25 -9.96
N TYR A 4 1.55 0.87 -8.72
CA TYR A 4 2.55 0.33 -7.81
C TYR A 4 2.04 -0.96 -7.17
N VAL A 5 2.94 -1.91 -7.02
CA VAL A 5 2.74 -3.11 -6.22
C VAL A 5 3.66 -2.99 -5.01
N ILE A 6 3.08 -3.02 -3.82
CA ILE A 6 3.81 -2.80 -2.58
C ILE A 6 3.57 -4.00 -1.68
N ASP A 7 4.65 -4.67 -1.27
CA ASP A 7 4.54 -5.65 -0.20
C ASP A 7 5.12 -5.08 1.08
N TRP A 8 4.50 -5.44 2.20
CA TRP A 8 4.97 -5.00 3.51
C TRP A 8 5.24 -6.18 4.41
N SER A 9 6.09 -5.96 5.41
CA SER A 9 6.34 -6.93 6.46
C SER A 9 6.60 -6.25 7.78
N PHE A 10 6.19 -6.90 8.86
CA PHE A 10 6.46 -6.45 10.22
C PHE A 10 7.68 -7.14 10.78
N GLN A 11 8.47 -6.41 11.58
CA GLN A 11 9.65 -6.96 12.23
C GLN A 11 9.34 -7.65 13.55
N ASN A 12 8.18 -7.33 14.16
CA ASN A 12 7.78 -7.96 15.41
C ASN A 12 6.27 -8.12 15.48
N ALA A 13 5.83 -9.09 16.28
CA ALA A 13 4.41 -9.45 16.41
C ALA A 13 3.60 -8.37 17.12
N GLU A 14 4.21 -7.62 18.01
CA GLU A 14 3.52 -6.57 18.75
C GLU A 14 3.09 -5.43 17.82
N ASP A 15 4.00 -4.95 16.97
CA ASP A 15 3.68 -3.91 16.00
C ASP A 15 2.66 -4.41 14.99
N GLN A 16 2.74 -5.67 14.59
CA GLN A 16 1.74 -6.28 13.71
C GLN A 16 0.36 -6.20 14.33
N LEU A 17 0.23 -6.56 15.61
CA LEU A 17 -1.06 -6.55 16.30
C LEU A 17 -1.64 -5.14 16.36
N PHE A 18 -0.84 -4.16 16.77
CA PHE A 18 -1.29 -2.79 16.87
C PHE A 18 -1.68 -2.20 15.51
N ALA A 19 -0.88 -2.45 14.48
CA ALA A 19 -1.17 -1.97 13.13
C ALA A 19 -2.43 -2.62 12.56
N THR A 20 -2.64 -3.90 12.81
CA THR A 20 -3.83 -4.61 12.37
C THR A 20 -5.08 -4.03 13.03
N ASN A 21 -5.02 -3.76 14.33
CA ASN A 21 -6.13 -3.16 15.06
C ASN A 21 -6.45 -1.76 14.53
N GLU A 22 -5.43 -0.95 14.28
CA GLU A 22 -5.58 0.39 13.72
C GLU A 22 -6.24 0.32 12.32
N PHE A 23 -5.79 -0.61 11.49
CA PHE A 23 -6.34 -0.80 10.16
C PHE A 23 -7.81 -1.25 10.22
N CYS A 24 -8.15 -2.15 11.13
CA CYS A 24 -9.54 -2.57 11.32
C CYS A 24 -10.44 -1.40 11.75
N THR A 25 -9.93 -0.50 12.58
CA THR A 25 -10.66 0.70 12.98
C THR A 25 -10.92 1.60 11.77
N ILE A 26 -9.91 1.79 10.91
CA ILE A 26 -10.04 2.58 9.68
C ILE A 26 -11.11 1.99 8.77
N ILE A 27 -11.14 0.68 8.61
CA ILE A 27 -12.16 -0.01 7.80
C ILE A 27 -13.56 0.21 8.38
N LYS A 28 -13.73 0.01 9.69
CA LYS A 28 -15.03 0.16 10.36
C LYS A 28 -15.59 1.56 10.24
N GLU A 29 -14.74 2.57 10.26
CA GLU A 29 -15.13 3.96 10.14
C GLU A 29 -15.24 4.42 8.69
N ASP A 30 -15.02 3.51 7.74
CA ASP A 30 -15.05 3.78 6.30
C ASP A 30 -14.06 4.88 5.89
N LYS A 31 -12.99 5.03 6.63
CA LYS A 31 -11.98 6.06 6.35
C LYS A 31 -10.98 5.64 5.29
N ILE A 32 -10.98 4.37 4.89
CA ILE A 32 -10.09 3.86 3.86
C ILE A 32 -10.40 4.50 2.50
N ASN A 33 -11.64 4.92 2.31
CA ASN A 33 -12.09 5.58 1.09
C ASN A 33 -11.95 7.10 1.16
N GLN A 34 -11.35 7.63 2.22
CA GLN A 34 -11.06 9.06 2.28
C GLN A 34 -10.14 9.41 1.13
N HIS A 35 -10.65 10.31 0.31
CA HIS A 35 -9.99 10.69 -0.93
C HIS A 35 -8.71 11.45 -0.63
N VAL A 36 -7.58 10.89 -1.04
CA VAL A 36 -6.31 11.61 -1.06
C VAL A 36 -6.03 11.93 -2.53
N ASP A 37 -5.91 13.22 -2.83
CA ASP A 37 -5.64 13.66 -4.20
C ASP A 37 -4.35 13.04 -4.72
N GLY A 38 -4.43 12.44 -5.89
CA GLY A 38 -3.28 11.82 -6.52
C GLY A 38 -2.97 10.41 -6.02
N PHE A 39 -3.88 9.78 -5.27
CA PHE A 39 -3.72 8.42 -4.78
C PHE A 39 -5.02 7.63 -4.95
N GLU A 40 -4.89 6.38 -5.37
CA GLU A 40 -6.03 5.47 -5.53
C GLU A 40 -5.63 4.08 -5.03
N LEU A 41 -6.34 3.57 -4.04
CA LEU A 41 -6.13 2.20 -3.55
C LEU A 41 -7.00 1.25 -4.37
N ASN A 42 -6.36 0.29 -5.06
CA ASN A 42 -7.06 -0.67 -5.91
C ASN A 42 -7.31 -2.00 -5.21
N PHE A 43 -6.35 -2.45 -4.41
CA PHE A 43 -6.45 -3.76 -3.77
C PHE A 43 -5.51 -3.81 -2.58
N ILE A 44 -5.93 -4.52 -1.53
CA ILE A 44 -5.10 -4.80 -0.38
C ILE A 44 -5.39 -6.21 0.12
N ALA A 45 -4.34 -6.98 0.40
CA ALA A 45 -4.43 -8.31 0.95
C ALA A 45 -3.56 -8.41 2.21
N HIS A 46 -4.09 -9.08 3.21
CA HIS A 46 -3.41 -9.27 4.49
C HIS A 46 -3.01 -10.73 4.65
N MET A 47 -1.79 -10.96 5.08
CA MET A 47 -1.26 -12.29 5.39
C MET A 47 -0.75 -12.28 6.84
N PRO A 48 -1.66 -12.28 7.83
CA PRO A 48 -1.26 -12.07 9.23
C PRO A 48 -0.40 -13.18 9.80
N GLN A 49 -0.52 -14.41 9.30
CA GLN A 49 0.33 -15.49 9.75
C GLN A 49 1.80 -15.29 9.38
N ASN A 50 2.05 -14.56 8.31
CA ASN A 50 3.40 -14.25 7.86
C ASN A 50 3.86 -12.86 8.29
N GLY A 51 3.00 -12.11 8.98
CA GLY A 51 3.28 -10.73 9.35
C GLY A 51 3.49 -9.82 8.16
N SER A 52 2.75 -10.07 7.07
CA SER A 52 2.97 -9.37 5.80
C SER A 52 1.66 -9.07 5.08
N GLY A 53 1.76 -8.44 3.94
CA GLY A 53 0.62 -8.15 3.08
C GLY A 53 1.04 -7.52 1.76
N LEU A 54 0.05 -7.21 0.95
CA LEU A 54 0.23 -6.70 -0.40
C LEU A 54 -0.75 -5.56 -0.67
N ILE A 55 -0.25 -4.50 -1.28
CA ILE A 55 -1.06 -3.37 -1.73
C ILE A 55 -0.87 -3.22 -3.24
N ILE A 56 -1.97 -3.00 -3.96
CA ILE A 56 -1.94 -2.55 -5.34
C ILE A 56 -2.63 -1.19 -5.37
N CYS A 57 -1.93 -0.18 -5.85
CA CYS A 57 -2.43 1.19 -5.83
C CYS A 57 -1.87 1.98 -7.00
N LYS A 58 -2.46 3.15 -7.22
CA LYS A 58 -1.95 4.13 -8.17
C LYS A 58 -1.64 5.42 -7.44
N ALA A 59 -0.56 6.07 -7.80
CA ALA A 59 -0.17 7.36 -7.26
C ALA A 59 0.34 8.27 -8.36
N GLN A 60 0.04 9.55 -8.22
CA GLN A 60 0.44 10.57 -9.18
C GLN A 60 1.94 10.82 -9.12
N SER A 61 2.54 10.68 -7.94
CA SER A 61 3.97 10.82 -7.75
C SER A 61 4.47 9.91 -6.63
N SER A 62 5.76 9.62 -6.63
CA SER A 62 6.39 8.83 -5.58
C SER A 62 6.38 9.55 -4.23
N ILE A 63 6.37 10.88 -4.23
CA ILE A 63 6.31 11.69 -3.00
C ILE A 63 4.98 11.50 -2.30
N ILE A 64 3.87 11.51 -3.04
CA ILE A 64 2.53 11.28 -2.49
C ILE A 64 2.47 9.89 -1.87
N LEU A 65 2.95 8.88 -2.59
CA LEU A 65 2.98 7.50 -2.11
C LEU A 65 3.82 7.37 -0.84
N PHE A 66 5.03 7.95 -0.84
CA PHE A 66 5.93 7.92 0.30
C PHE A 66 5.28 8.54 1.55
N ASN A 67 4.61 9.68 1.38
CA ASN A 67 3.96 10.38 2.50
C ASN A 67 2.85 9.53 3.12
N ILE A 68 2.07 8.82 2.29
CA ILE A 68 1.01 7.94 2.77
C ILE A 68 1.58 6.77 3.57
N LEU A 69 2.60 6.11 3.03
CA LEU A 69 3.22 4.95 3.67
C LEU A 69 4.02 5.33 4.92
N ASN A 70 4.55 6.53 4.96
CA ASN A 70 5.40 6.98 6.05
C ASN A 70 4.64 7.08 7.37
N ARG A 71 3.34 7.35 7.33
CA ARG A 71 2.49 7.36 8.54
C ARG A 71 2.56 6.01 9.27
N TRP A 72 2.52 4.92 8.51
CA TRP A 72 2.60 3.57 9.08
C TRP A 72 4.02 3.23 9.51
N ARG A 73 5.00 3.65 8.73
CA ARG A 73 6.42 3.41 9.02
C ARG A 73 6.86 4.11 10.31
N GLU A 74 6.37 5.31 10.56
CA GLU A 74 6.70 6.07 11.77
C GLU A 74 6.05 5.51 13.02
N SER A 75 4.87 4.90 12.88
CA SER A 75 4.11 4.37 14.02
C SER A 75 4.48 2.93 14.35
N PHE A 76 4.97 2.16 13.39
CA PHE A 76 5.21 0.73 13.53
C PHE A 76 6.50 0.32 12.84
N SER A 77 7.09 -0.79 13.30
CA SER A 77 8.27 -1.37 12.66
C SER A 77 7.85 -2.16 11.41
N ILE A 78 7.44 -1.43 10.38
CA ILE A 78 6.94 -2.00 9.14
C ILE A 78 7.89 -1.62 8.00
N SER A 79 8.20 -2.60 7.15
CA SER A 79 9.02 -2.39 5.96
C SER A 79 8.15 -2.50 4.73
N PHE A 80 8.30 -1.57 3.80
CA PHE A 80 7.60 -1.56 2.52
C PHE A 80 8.59 -1.81 1.40
N ASN A 81 8.23 -2.71 0.49
CA ASN A 81 8.96 -2.93 -0.75
C ASN A 81 8.08 -2.42 -1.90
N ILE A 82 8.46 -1.31 -2.49
CA ILE A 82 7.66 -0.56 -3.46
C ILE A 82 8.22 -0.84 -4.86
N LYS A 83 7.35 -1.35 -5.75
CA LYS A 83 7.73 -1.66 -7.13
C LYS A 83 6.78 -0.96 -8.09
N PRO A 84 7.27 -0.17 -9.04
CA PRO A 84 6.43 0.33 -10.11
C PRO A 84 5.99 -0.84 -10.98
N ALA A 85 4.77 -0.78 -11.49
CA ALA A 85 4.18 -1.83 -12.29
C ALA A 85 3.41 -1.24 -13.46
N PHE A 86 3.08 -2.08 -14.42
CA PHE A 86 2.29 -1.71 -15.58
C PHE A 86 1.13 -2.70 -15.76
N THR A 87 0.02 -2.21 -16.26
CA THR A 87 -1.07 -3.08 -16.69
C THR A 87 -0.66 -3.77 -17.98
N SER A 88 -1.40 -4.82 -18.35
CA SER A 88 -1.17 -5.49 -19.64
C SER A 88 -1.34 -4.55 -20.83
N GLU A 89 -2.30 -3.63 -20.74
CA GLU A 89 -2.53 -2.63 -21.79
C GLU A 89 -1.35 -1.68 -21.91
N GLU A 90 -0.80 -1.22 -20.80
CA GLU A 90 0.39 -0.36 -20.78
C GLU A 90 1.60 -1.09 -21.36
N LEU A 91 1.75 -2.37 -21.03
CA LEU A 91 2.84 -3.18 -21.53
C LEU A 91 2.74 -3.36 -23.05
N LEU A 92 1.53 -3.60 -23.57
CA LEU A 92 1.28 -3.68 -24.99
C LEU A 92 1.63 -2.38 -25.71
N ALA A 93 1.27 -1.25 -25.13
CA ALA A 93 1.58 0.07 -25.70
C ALA A 93 3.09 0.29 -25.78
N LEU A 94 3.85 -0.12 -24.77
CA LEU A 94 5.31 -0.03 -24.78
C LEU A 94 5.93 -0.87 -25.86
N LYS A 95 5.40 -2.07 -26.11
CA LYS A 95 5.91 -2.99 -27.14
C LYS A 95 5.56 -2.55 -28.56
N SER A 96 4.50 -1.77 -28.70
CA SER A 96 4.04 -1.30 -30.01
C SER A 96 4.82 -0.09 -30.55
N THR A 97 5.62 0.52 -29.72
CA THR A 97 6.50 1.62 -30.09
C THR A 97 7.94 1.11 -30.35
#